data_55d56bb6ebc8d91e900fe0258fb812de
#
_entry.id   55d56bb6ebc8d91e900fe0258fb812de
#
_cell.length_a   1.000
_cell.length_b   1.000
_cell.length_c   1.000
_cell.angle_alpha   90.00
_cell.angle_beta   90.00
_cell.angle_gamma   90.00
#
_symmetry.space_group_name_H-M   'P 1'
#
loop_
_entity.id
_entity.type
_entity.pdbx_description
1 polymer ?
#
loop_
_entity_poly.entity_id
_entity_poly.type
_entity_poly.pdbx_seq_one_letter_code
_entity_poly.pdbx_strand_id
1 'polypeptide(L)'
;MLNERLADLIDLKLQAKQAHWNVKGPHFIALHKLFDEVTGALEEPIDSVAERIATLGGTAEGTIATVHKRTTLAPYSLEIVTGHDHLESLSTAAATAGKSIRAAIDRSAEAGDADTADLFTGISRTLDQYLWFLEAHLQSDT
;
A
#
# COMPACT_ATOMS: atom_id res chain seq x y z
N MET A 1 12.00 -1.69 -11.79
CA MET A 1 11.17 -0.62 -11.16
C MET A 1 9.78 -1.11 -10.80
N LEU A 2 9.05 -1.74 -11.72
CA LEU A 2 7.68 -2.21 -11.43
C LEU A 2 7.66 -3.29 -10.34
N ASN A 3 8.63 -4.20 -10.30
CA ASN A 3 8.67 -5.24 -9.26
C ASN A 3 8.89 -4.67 -7.85
N GLU A 4 9.63 -3.57 -7.69
CA GLU A 4 9.73 -2.91 -6.39
C GLU A 4 8.39 -2.31 -5.97
N ARG A 5 7.65 -1.72 -6.89
CA ARG A 5 6.32 -1.16 -6.58
C ARG A 5 5.31 -2.27 -6.31
N LEU A 6 5.41 -3.39 -7.02
CA LEU A 6 4.59 -4.57 -6.73
C LEU A 6 4.85 -5.06 -5.29
N ALA A 7 6.12 -5.17 -4.91
CA ALA A 7 6.50 -5.58 -3.55
C ALA A 7 5.96 -4.62 -2.48
N ASP A 8 6.05 -3.31 -2.71
CA ASP A 8 5.52 -2.30 -1.78
C ASP A 8 4.01 -2.46 -1.60
N LEU A 9 3.27 -2.67 -2.68
CA LEU A 9 1.81 -2.83 -2.62
C LEU A 9 1.40 -4.11 -1.90
N ILE A 10 2.10 -5.22 -2.16
CA ILE A 10 1.85 -6.49 -1.48
C ILE A 10 2.16 -6.36 0.01
N ASP A 11 3.29 -5.74 0.36
CA ASP A 11 3.67 -5.52 1.76
C ASP A 11 2.65 -4.63 2.46
N LEU A 12 2.21 -3.53 1.84
CA LEU A 12 1.19 -2.65 2.41
C LEU A 12 -0.12 -3.41 2.67
N LYS A 13 -0.53 -4.26 1.73
CA LYS A 13 -1.72 -5.10 1.90
C LYS A 13 -1.58 -6.01 3.12
N LEU A 14 -0.42 -6.66 3.28
CA LEU A 14 -0.16 -7.53 4.42
C LEU A 14 -0.13 -6.74 5.74
N GLN A 15 0.45 -5.54 5.74
CA GLN A 15 0.47 -4.68 6.92
C GLN A 15 -0.94 -4.23 7.31
N ALA A 16 -1.78 -3.88 6.34
CA ALA A 16 -3.18 -3.53 6.58
C ALA A 16 -3.95 -4.71 7.19
N LYS A 17 -3.70 -5.93 6.71
CA LYS A 17 -4.33 -7.13 7.24
C LYS A 17 -3.84 -7.44 8.66
N GLN A 18 -2.55 -7.24 8.92
CA GLN A 18 -1.98 -7.36 10.26
C GLN A 18 -2.65 -6.39 11.23
N ALA A 19 -2.86 -5.15 10.84
CA ALA A 19 -3.58 -4.16 11.63
C ALA A 19 -5.04 -4.56 11.85
N HIS A 20 -5.72 -5.04 10.81
CA HIS A 20 -7.09 -5.50 10.86
C HIS A 20 -7.31 -6.59 11.91
N TRP A 21 -6.40 -7.56 11.97
CA TRP A 21 -6.51 -8.67 12.93
C TRP A 21 -6.20 -8.26 14.37
N ASN A 22 -5.34 -7.27 14.58
CA ASN A 22 -4.72 -7.05 15.89
C ASN A 22 -5.12 -5.77 16.60
N VAL A 23 -5.82 -4.84 15.93
CA VAL A 23 -6.27 -3.60 16.56
C VAL A 23 -7.22 -3.86 17.72
N LYS A 24 -7.05 -3.08 18.81
CA LYS A 24 -7.91 -3.16 20.00
C LYS A 24 -8.23 -1.75 20.48
N GLY A 25 -9.34 -1.62 21.19
CA GLY A 25 -9.72 -0.36 21.83
C GLY A 25 -11.15 0.07 21.50
N PRO A 26 -11.52 1.29 21.91
CA PRO A 26 -12.92 1.75 21.81
C PRO A 26 -13.43 1.94 20.38
N HIS A 27 -12.53 2.07 19.41
CA HIS A 27 -12.89 2.22 18.00
C HIS A 27 -12.62 0.95 17.18
N PHE A 28 -12.54 -0.18 17.86
CA PHE A 28 -12.16 -1.46 17.26
C PHE A 28 -12.91 -1.76 15.97
N ILE A 29 -14.25 -1.79 16.02
CA ILE A 29 -15.01 -2.30 14.88
C ILE A 29 -14.88 -1.40 13.65
N ALA A 30 -14.84 -0.09 13.83
CA ALA A 30 -14.66 0.85 12.74
C ALA A 30 -13.28 0.71 12.10
N LEU A 31 -12.23 0.59 12.92
CA LEU A 31 -10.86 0.45 12.43
C LEU A 31 -10.60 -0.93 11.83
N HIS A 32 -11.11 -1.98 12.46
CA HIS A 32 -11.05 -3.34 11.94
C HIS A 32 -11.61 -3.41 10.51
N LYS A 33 -12.76 -2.80 10.29
CA LYS A 33 -13.40 -2.74 8.97
C LYS A 33 -12.63 -1.85 7.99
N LEU A 34 -12.15 -0.69 8.44
CA LEU A 34 -11.37 0.21 7.60
C LEU A 34 -10.08 -0.46 7.10
N PHE A 35 -9.37 -1.13 7.99
CA PHE A 35 -8.12 -1.80 7.62
C PHE A 35 -8.36 -2.94 6.62
N ASP A 36 -9.47 -3.64 6.74
CA ASP A 36 -9.86 -4.66 5.76
C ASP A 36 -10.27 -4.04 4.42
N GLU A 37 -10.90 -2.89 4.44
CA GLU A 37 -11.23 -2.13 3.24
C GLU A 37 -9.95 -1.70 2.49
N VAL A 38 -8.93 -1.24 3.23
CA VAL A 38 -7.61 -0.93 2.65
C VAL A 38 -7.00 -2.17 2.00
N THR A 39 -7.06 -3.31 2.70
CA THR A 39 -6.57 -4.59 2.17
C THR A 39 -7.26 -4.94 0.84
N GLY A 40 -8.59 -4.87 0.81
CA GLY A 40 -9.39 -5.17 -0.38
C GLY A 40 -9.13 -4.21 -1.53
N ALA A 41 -8.94 -2.93 -1.23
CA ALA A 41 -8.67 -1.91 -2.24
C ALA A 41 -7.32 -2.07 -2.94
N LEU A 42 -6.38 -2.81 -2.34
CA LEU A 42 -5.07 -3.08 -2.93
C LEU A 42 -5.05 -4.32 -3.84
N GLU A 43 -6.07 -5.14 -3.84
CA GLU A 43 -6.15 -6.35 -4.67
C GLU A 43 -6.00 -6.05 -6.15
N GLU A 44 -6.83 -5.16 -6.69
CA GLU A 44 -6.79 -4.79 -8.10
C GLU A 44 -5.50 -4.08 -8.50
N PRO A 45 -4.99 -3.08 -7.75
CA PRO A 45 -3.68 -2.49 -8.03
C PRO A 45 -2.55 -3.51 -8.09
N ILE A 46 -2.48 -4.44 -7.16
CA ILE A 46 -1.46 -5.49 -7.14
C ILE A 46 -1.55 -6.34 -8.40
N ASP A 47 -2.75 -6.81 -8.72
CA ASP A 47 -2.98 -7.64 -9.90
C ASP A 47 -2.60 -6.89 -11.18
N SER A 48 -3.04 -5.65 -11.30
CA SER A 48 -2.78 -4.82 -12.49
C SER A 48 -1.29 -4.55 -12.70
N VAL A 49 -0.53 -4.27 -11.64
CA VAL A 49 0.93 -4.07 -11.75
C VAL A 49 1.62 -5.38 -12.15
N ALA A 50 1.24 -6.49 -11.53
CA ALA A 50 1.80 -7.80 -11.86
C ALA A 50 1.54 -8.17 -13.32
N GLU A 51 0.32 -7.98 -13.78
CA GLU A 51 -0.05 -8.27 -15.18
C GLU A 51 0.62 -7.30 -16.17
N ARG A 52 0.85 -6.03 -15.76
CA ARG A 52 1.60 -5.08 -16.58
C ARG A 52 3.04 -5.52 -16.79
N ILE A 53 3.68 -6.04 -15.73
CA ILE A 53 5.03 -6.61 -15.81
C ILE A 53 5.05 -7.74 -16.84
N ALA A 54 4.12 -8.67 -16.74
CA ALA A 54 4.01 -9.79 -17.67
C ALA A 54 3.72 -9.33 -19.11
N THR A 55 2.85 -8.35 -19.27
CA THR A 55 2.54 -7.75 -20.58
C THR A 55 3.77 -7.16 -21.24
N LEU A 56 4.68 -6.56 -20.46
CA LEU A 56 5.92 -5.99 -20.94
C LEU A 56 7.04 -7.03 -21.14
N GLY A 57 6.76 -8.30 -20.92
CA GLY A 57 7.72 -9.40 -21.13
C GLY A 57 8.57 -9.73 -19.92
N GLY A 58 8.27 -9.16 -18.75
CA GLY A 58 8.98 -9.44 -17.51
C GLY A 58 8.33 -10.57 -16.71
N THR A 59 8.92 -10.86 -15.56
CA THR A 59 8.37 -11.82 -14.59
C THR A 59 7.88 -11.05 -13.38
N ALA A 60 6.60 -11.14 -13.06
CA ALA A 60 6.03 -10.58 -11.84
C ALA A 60 6.54 -11.37 -10.62
N GLU A 61 7.16 -10.68 -9.67
CA GLU A 61 7.80 -11.30 -8.52
C GLU A 61 6.99 -11.02 -7.26
N GLY A 62 6.00 -11.88 -6.99
CA GLY A 62 5.03 -11.70 -5.90
C GLY A 62 5.12 -12.73 -4.77
N THR A 63 6.18 -13.54 -4.73
CA THR A 63 6.37 -14.51 -3.64
C THR A 63 6.88 -13.82 -2.36
N ILE A 64 6.68 -14.46 -1.21
CA ILE A 64 7.10 -13.92 0.08
C ILE A 64 8.58 -13.51 0.07
N ALA A 65 9.45 -14.36 -0.46
CA ALA A 65 10.89 -14.09 -0.47
C ALA A 65 11.24 -12.86 -1.31
N THR A 66 10.64 -12.70 -2.48
CA THR A 66 10.90 -11.57 -3.37
C THR A 66 10.27 -10.27 -2.83
N VAL A 67 9.09 -10.34 -2.23
CA VAL A 67 8.45 -9.19 -1.59
C VAL A 67 9.32 -8.69 -0.44
N HIS A 68 9.80 -9.58 0.43
CA HIS A 68 10.68 -9.21 1.53
C HIS A 68 11.98 -8.56 1.05
N LYS A 69 12.56 -9.08 -0.02
CA LYS A 69 13.80 -8.55 -0.59
C LYS A 69 13.62 -7.17 -1.22
N ARG A 70 12.48 -6.92 -1.88
CA ARG A 70 12.27 -5.74 -2.71
C ARG A 70 11.49 -4.61 -2.05
N THR A 71 10.72 -4.89 -1.01
CA THR A 71 9.91 -3.85 -0.36
C THR A 71 10.76 -2.72 0.20
N THR A 72 10.27 -1.50 0.05
CA THR A 72 10.88 -0.30 0.63
C THR A 72 10.19 0.15 1.91
N LEU A 73 9.10 -0.54 2.28
CA LEU A 73 8.37 -0.23 3.50
C LEU A 73 9.14 -0.73 4.73
N ALA A 74 9.04 0.02 5.83
CA ALA A 74 9.58 -0.44 7.12
C ALA A 74 8.80 -1.66 7.61
N PRO A 75 9.45 -2.60 8.33
CA PRO A 75 8.74 -3.71 8.96
C PRO A 75 7.63 -3.22 9.89
N TYR A 76 6.49 -3.89 9.85
CA TYR A 76 5.36 -3.56 10.73
C TYR A 76 5.59 -4.17 12.11
N SER A 77 5.53 -3.37 13.17
CA SER A 77 5.73 -3.88 14.53
C SER A 77 4.60 -4.83 14.92
N LEU A 78 4.95 -5.99 15.46
CA LEU A 78 3.99 -6.98 15.94
C LEU A 78 3.54 -6.69 17.38
N GLU A 79 4.07 -5.66 18.02
CA GLU A 79 3.79 -5.33 19.42
C GLU A 79 2.75 -4.22 19.61
N ILE A 80 2.38 -3.52 18.56
CA ILE A 80 1.40 -2.44 18.66
C ILE A 80 -0.01 -2.99 18.82
N VAL A 81 -0.82 -2.28 19.59
CA VAL A 81 -2.15 -2.76 20.04
C VAL A 81 -3.24 -1.74 19.72
N THR A 82 -3.01 -0.46 20.07
CA THR A 82 -4.06 0.57 20.03
C THR A 82 -4.41 0.99 18.61
N GLY A 83 -5.64 1.47 18.43
CA GLY A 83 -6.08 2.06 17.18
C GLY A 83 -5.18 3.19 16.72
N HIS A 84 -4.78 4.08 17.64
CA HIS A 84 -3.88 5.19 17.34
C HIS A 84 -2.54 4.71 16.75
N ASP A 85 -1.90 3.74 17.39
CA ASP A 85 -0.59 3.23 16.94
C ASP A 85 -0.69 2.49 15.61
N HIS A 86 -1.74 1.71 15.39
CA HIS A 86 -1.99 1.08 14.10
C HIS A 86 -2.24 2.12 13.00
N LEU A 87 -3.01 3.16 13.28
CA LEU A 87 -3.25 4.24 12.33
C LEU A 87 -1.96 4.97 11.96
N GLU A 88 -1.10 5.28 12.93
CA GLU A 88 0.19 5.91 12.66
C GLU A 88 1.09 5.05 11.80
N SER A 89 1.27 3.77 12.17
CA SER A 89 2.11 2.84 11.42
C SER A 89 1.62 2.63 10.00
N LEU A 90 0.32 2.42 9.84
CA LEU A 90 -0.26 2.17 8.52
C LEU A 90 -0.26 3.42 7.65
N SER A 91 -0.50 4.60 8.25
CA SER A 91 -0.39 5.89 7.54
C SER A 91 1.03 6.12 7.02
N THR A 92 2.04 5.82 7.83
CA THR A 92 3.44 5.94 7.43
C THR A 92 3.77 5.01 6.27
N ALA A 93 3.33 3.76 6.34
CA ALA A 93 3.52 2.79 5.26
C ALA A 93 2.83 3.21 3.97
N ALA A 94 1.58 3.66 4.06
CA ALA A 94 0.81 4.13 2.91
C ALA A 94 1.44 5.38 2.29
N ALA A 95 1.95 6.31 3.09
CA ALA A 95 2.63 7.52 2.61
C ALA A 95 3.93 7.16 1.87
N THR A 96 4.70 6.21 2.40
CA THR A 96 5.92 5.72 1.76
C THR A 96 5.60 5.08 0.40
N ALA A 97 4.62 4.20 0.36
CA ALA A 97 4.17 3.57 -0.89
C ALA A 97 3.69 4.62 -1.89
N GLY A 98 2.87 5.57 -1.44
CA GLY A 98 2.35 6.64 -2.29
C GLY A 98 3.44 7.50 -2.91
N LYS A 99 4.46 7.85 -2.13
CA LYS A 99 5.61 8.61 -2.63
C LYS A 99 6.35 7.85 -3.72
N SER A 100 6.57 6.55 -3.51
CA SER A 100 7.25 5.70 -4.49
C SER A 100 6.43 5.52 -5.77
N ILE A 101 5.11 5.40 -5.65
CA ILE A 101 4.21 5.30 -6.80
C ILE A 101 4.23 6.61 -7.61
N ARG A 102 4.21 7.78 -6.97
CA ARG A 102 4.31 9.06 -7.68
C ARG A 102 5.63 9.19 -8.44
N ALA A 103 6.73 8.77 -7.83
CA ALA A 103 8.03 8.74 -8.53
C ALA A 103 8.00 7.79 -9.74
N ALA A 104 7.28 6.67 -9.63
CA ALA A 104 7.13 5.71 -10.72
C ALA A 104 6.31 6.27 -11.90
N ILE A 105 5.34 7.16 -11.64
CA ILE A 105 4.60 7.86 -12.70
C ILE A 105 5.59 8.62 -13.59
N ASP A 106 6.44 9.44 -12.99
CA ASP A 106 7.41 10.26 -13.72
C ASP A 106 8.42 9.39 -14.48
N ARG A 107 8.95 8.35 -13.85
CA ARG A 107 9.90 7.44 -14.50
C ARG A 107 9.29 6.72 -15.70
N SER A 108 8.04 6.31 -15.59
CA SER A 108 7.33 5.62 -16.68
C SER A 108 7.10 6.58 -17.86
N ALA A 109 6.68 7.81 -17.56
CA ALA A 109 6.47 8.84 -18.57
C ALA A 109 7.78 9.20 -19.30
N GLU A 110 8.86 9.37 -18.55
CA GLU A 110 10.19 9.65 -19.11
C GLU A 110 10.70 8.52 -20.00
N ALA A 111 10.35 7.28 -19.69
CA ALA A 111 10.68 6.12 -20.50
C ALA A 111 9.78 5.97 -21.73
N GLY A 112 8.80 6.84 -21.92
CA GLY A 112 7.86 6.78 -23.04
C GLY A 112 6.74 5.75 -22.85
N ASP A 113 6.54 5.24 -21.64
CA ASP A 113 5.50 4.25 -21.32
C ASP A 113 4.30 4.94 -20.65
N ALA A 114 3.47 5.56 -21.49
CA ALA A 114 2.28 6.29 -21.03
C ALA A 114 1.27 5.38 -20.34
N ASP A 115 1.13 4.14 -20.76
CA ASP A 115 0.17 3.20 -20.20
C ASP A 115 0.56 2.81 -18.76
N THR A 116 1.85 2.58 -18.52
CA THR A 116 2.35 2.31 -17.16
C THR A 116 2.23 3.56 -16.29
N ALA A 117 2.52 4.75 -16.81
CA ALA A 117 2.32 6.01 -16.09
C ALA A 117 0.86 6.20 -15.70
N ASP A 118 -0.08 5.92 -16.60
CA ASP A 118 -1.51 5.99 -16.33
C ASP A 118 -1.95 5.00 -15.24
N LEU A 119 -1.45 3.77 -15.32
CA LEU A 119 -1.70 2.75 -14.29
C LEU A 119 -1.29 3.26 -12.91
N PHE A 120 -0.06 3.75 -12.76
CA PHE A 120 0.43 4.28 -11.50
C PHE A 120 -0.33 5.54 -11.05
N THR A 121 -0.80 6.36 -11.98
CA THR A 121 -1.63 7.52 -11.66
C THR A 121 -2.94 7.10 -10.98
N GLY A 122 -3.59 6.06 -11.48
CA GLY A 122 -4.78 5.49 -10.85
C GLY A 122 -4.51 4.94 -9.46
N ILE A 123 -3.40 4.21 -9.31
CA ILE A 123 -2.99 3.65 -8.02
C ILE A 123 -2.67 4.76 -7.02
N SER A 124 -2.00 5.82 -7.46
CA SER A 124 -1.69 6.98 -6.63
C SER A 124 -2.96 7.60 -6.02
N ARG A 125 -4.01 7.76 -6.82
CA ARG A 125 -5.29 8.28 -6.31
C ARG A 125 -5.92 7.36 -5.27
N THR A 126 -5.86 6.06 -5.48
CA THR A 126 -6.37 5.08 -4.51
C THR A 126 -5.61 5.18 -3.19
N LEU A 127 -4.28 5.22 -3.23
CA LEU A 127 -3.45 5.36 -2.03
C LEU A 127 -3.71 6.67 -1.31
N ASP A 128 -3.86 7.77 -2.04
CA ASP A 128 -4.16 9.08 -1.45
C ASP A 128 -5.50 9.08 -0.72
N GLN A 129 -6.51 8.43 -1.28
CA GLN A 129 -7.83 8.32 -0.66
C GLN A 129 -7.76 7.56 0.68
N TYR A 130 -7.09 6.41 0.70
CA TYR A 130 -6.99 5.62 1.92
C TYR A 130 -6.03 6.23 2.94
N LEU A 131 -4.98 6.91 2.49
CA LEU A 131 -4.14 7.69 3.38
C LEU A 131 -4.96 8.80 4.06
N TRP A 132 -5.82 9.48 3.32
CA TRP A 132 -6.75 10.45 3.89
C TRP A 132 -7.66 9.81 4.94
N PHE A 133 -8.24 8.66 4.65
CA PHE A 133 -9.11 7.96 5.62
C PHE A 133 -8.35 7.61 6.91
N LEU A 134 -7.12 7.16 6.79
CA LEU A 134 -6.28 6.82 7.93
C LEU A 134 -5.89 8.08 8.73
N GLU A 135 -5.38 9.09 8.06
CA GLU A 135 -4.88 10.32 8.70
C GLU A 135 -6.01 11.14 9.33
N ALA A 136 -7.21 11.10 8.78
CA ALA A 136 -8.35 11.82 9.35
C ALA A 136 -8.66 11.40 10.79
N HIS A 137 -8.37 10.15 11.14
CA HIS A 137 -8.50 9.67 12.51
C HIS A 137 -7.46 10.25 13.46
N LEU A 138 -6.35 10.77 12.93
CA LEU A 138 -5.24 11.30 13.72
C LEU A 138 -5.25 12.84 13.80
N GLN A 139 -6.13 13.49 13.04
CA GLN A 139 -6.18 14.97 12.95
C GLN A 139 -7.00 15.61 14.07
N SER A 140 -7.69 14.83 14.87
CA SER A 140 -8.49 15.33 15.99
C SER A 140 -8.63 14.24 17.06
N ASP A 141 -8.62 14.64 18.33
CA ASP A 141 -8.82 13.75 19.46
C ASP A 141 -10.30 13.53 19.80
N THR A 142 -11.17 14.27 19.13
CA THR A 142 -12.61 14.24 19.45
C THR A 142 -13.46 14.04 18.21
#